data_9ed81a4b1d2d36e966ae29126d7c2a88
#
_entry.id   9ed81a4b1d2d36e966ae29126d7c2a88
#
_cell.length_a   1.000
_cell.length_b   1.000
_cell.length_c   1.000
_cell.angle_alpha   90.00
_cell.angle_beta   90.00
_cell.angle_gamma   90.00
#
_symmetry.space_group_name_H-M   'P 1'
#
loop_
_entity.id
_entity.type
_entity.pdbx_description
1 polymer ?
#
loop_
_entity_poly.entity_id
_entity_poly.type
_entity_poly.pdbx_seq_one_letter_code
_entity_poly.pdbx_strand_id
1 'polypeptide(L)'
;KITDVNEATIKVTCVPRDKLIGTDFSDYFTEPEKAREGYRQVFAKGFVTDYPLTIRHKDGTVTDVLYNASVYKDVRGNVLGVFAAARDVTESKRLLREFSETKNFLDNILQSSTKYSIIGKDLNRRILSWNEGAQRNYGYAAEEIMGKDSSVLHAPEDIKSGAVERLLATAYEKGLAEGEFERVRQDGSRFAASVVVTRRNDPSGNPIGYLLMSNDISEKKQAEERLRHASQYARSLIEASLDPLVTISPEGKITDVNEATIRVTGVPRDKLIGSDFSNYFTEPEKARAGYRDVFAKGFVTDYPLAIRHTSGRVTDVLYNASLYRDETGNVAGVFAAARDVTAQKKAEAEIAEQRTKELDRLAELERFQKLTVGRELKMIELKKEVEELKAMTPPGTTPP
;
A
#
# COMPACT_ATOMS: atom_id res chain seq x y z
N LYS A 1 -20.45 -49.94 -54.00
CA LYS A 1 -20.41 -51.23 -53.26
C LYS A 1 -18.96 -51.66 -53.05
N ILE A 2 -18.68 -52.25 -51.89
CA ILE A 2 -17.38 -52.84 -51.55
C ILE A 2 -17.24 -54.17 -52.33
N THR A 3 -16.13 -54.30 -53.03
CA THR A 3 -15.85 -55.53 -53.83
C THR A 3 -14.76 -56.40 -53.17
N ASP A 4 -13.84 -55.79 -52.47
CA ASP A 4 -12.79 -56.46 -51.72
C ASP A 4 -12.24 -55.60 -50.61
N VAL A 5 -11.69 -56.21 -49.53
CA VAL A 5 -11.08 -55.54 -48.40
C VAL A 5 -9.85 -56.31 -47.88
N ASN A 6 -8.89 -55.62 -47.31
CA ASN A 6 -7.74 -56.19 -46.63
C ASN A 6 -8.00 -56.36 -45.12
N GLU A 7 -7.08 -56.98 -44.40
CA GLU A 7 -7.21 -57.19 -42.94
C GLU A 7 -7.26 -55.84 -42.17
N ALA A 8 -6.60 -54.79 -42.63
CA ALA A 8 -6.66 -53.47 -41.95
C ALA A 8 -8.05 -52.90 -41.99
N THR A 9 -8.80 -53.07 -43.07
CA THR A 9 -10.23 -52.66 -43.17
C THR A 9 -11.08 -53.46 -42.22
N ILE A 10 -10.87 -54.77 -42.07
CA ILE A 10 -11.58 -55.60 -41.11
C ILE A 10 -11.33 -55.13 -39.67
N LYS A 11 -10.06 -54.84 -39.35
CA LYS A 11 -9.66 -54.34 -38.02
C LYS A 11 -10.31 -52.99 -37.68
N VAL A 12 -10.23 -52.03 -38.63
CA VAL A 12 -10.72 -50.68 -38.36
C VAL A 12 -12.26 -50.57 -38.36
N THR A 13 -12.96 -51.45 -39.03
CA THR A 13 -14.45 -51.49 -39.02
C THR A 13 -15.04 -52.41 -37.96
N CYS A 14 -14.24 -53.35 -37.45
CA CYS A 14 -14.68 -54.47 -36.59
C CYS A 14 -15.76 -55.31 -37.28
N VAL A 15 -15.75 -55.38 -38.62
CA VAL A 15 -16.72 -56.15 -39.41
C VAL A 15 -15.99 -57.21 -40.24
N PRO A 16 -16.42 -58.51 -40.19
CA PRO A 16 -15.79 -59.57 -41.01
C PRO A 16 -15.93 -59.30 -42.51
N ARG A 17 -14.95 -59.80 -43.27
CA ARG A 17 -14.86 -59.60 -44.73
C ARG A 17 -16.13 -60.01 -45.49
N ASP A 18 -16.68 -61.14 -45.16
CA ASP A 18 -17.90 -61.69 -45.78
C ASP A 18 -19.14 -60.78 -45.59
N LYS A 19 -19.15 -59.98 -44.52
CA LYS A 19 -20.21 -59.02 -44.24
C LYS A 19 -19.93 -57.62 -44.79
N LEU A 20 -18.66 -57.29 -45.13
CA LEU A 20 -18.27 -56.02 -45.79
C LEU A 20 -18.54 -56.06 -47.31
N ILE A 21 -18.23 -57.18 -47.95
CA ILE A 21 -18.37 -57.31 -49.41
C ILE A 21 -19.86 -57.19 -49.80
N GLY A 22 -20.13 -56.37 -50.82
CA GLY A 22 -21.47 -56.09 -51.34
C GLY A 22 -22.23 -54.95 -50.62
N THR A 23 -21.76 -54.47 -49.48
CA THR A 23 -22.33 -53.30 -48.76
C THR A 23 -21.94 -51.98 -49.36
N ASP A 24 -22.61 -50.91 -48.94
CA ASP A 24 -22.18 -49.52 -49.33
C ASP A 24 -21.02 -49.12 -48.42
N PHE A 25 -19.91 -48.67 -49.02
CA PHE A 25 -18.71 -48.27 -48.29
C PHE A 25 -18.95 -47.06 -47.38
N SER A 26 -19.92 -46.19 -47.72
CA SER A 26 -20.23 -44.98 -46.97
C SER A 26 -20.87 -45.28 -45.62
N ASP A 27 -21.46 -46.43 -45.42
CA ASP A 27 -22.17 -46.83 -44.19
C ASP A 27 -21.21 -47.00 -42.99
N TYR A 28 -19.92 -47.15 -43.26
CA TYR A 28 -18.87 -47.32 -42.26
C TYR A 28 -18.26 -46.01 -41.78
N PHE A 29 -18.74 -44.87 -42.27
CA PHE A 29 -18.28 -43.57 -41.87
C PHE A 29 -19.33 -42.85 -40.97
N THR A 30 -18.85 -41.96 -40.10
CA THR A 30 -19.72 -41.16 -39.26
C THR A 30 -20.55 -40.15 -40.06
N GLU A 31 -20.00 -39.70 -41.21
CA GLU A 31 -20.63 -38.79 -42.17
C GLU A 31 -20.74 -39.50 -43.54
N PRO A 32 -21.80 -40.34 -43.75
CA PRO A 32 -21.94 -41.10 -45.01
C PRO A 32 -21.96 -40.25 -46.28
N GLU A 33 -22.65 -39.09 -46.24
CA GLU A 33 -22.74 -38.19 -47.41
C GLU A 33 -21.38 -37.59 -47.77
N LYS A 34 -20.54 -37.25 -46.76
CA LYS A 34 -19.19 -36.75 -47.00
C LYS A 34 -18.30 -37.86 -47.62
N ALA A 35 -18.45 -39.09 -47.20
CA ALA A 35 -17.77 -40.21 -47.81
C ALA A 35 -18.21 -40.43 -49.29
N ARG A 36 -19.53 -40.31 -49.57
CA ARG A 36 -20.06 -40.34 -50.94
C ARG A 36 -19.53 -39.20 -51.78
N GLU A 37 -19.41 -38.03 -51.24
CA GLU A 37 -18.86 -36.85 -51.95
C GLU A 37 -17.38 -37.10 -52.31
N GLY A 38 -16.55 -37.59 -51.36
CA GLY A 38 -15.17 -38.00 -51.64
C GLY A 38 -15.11 -39.05 -52.79
N TYR A 39 -15.98 -40.03 -52.75
CA TYR A 39 -16.08 -41.03 -53.80
C TYR A 39 -16.48 -40.43 -55.17
N ARG A 40 -17.46 -39.53 -55.24
CA ARG A 40 -17.81 -38.81 -56.49
C ARG A 40 -16.63 -38.03 -57.05
N GLN A 41 -15.85 -37.40 -56.18
CA GLN A 41 -14.67 -36.64 -56.61
C GLN A 41 -13.61 -37.54 -57.24
N VAL A 42 -13.43 -38.80 -56.75
CA VAL A 42 -12.55 -39.78 -57.40
C VAL A 42 -12.94 -40.05 -58.85
N PHE A 43 -14.21 -40.21 -59.14
CA PHE A 43 -14.68 -40.41 -60.52
C PHE A 43 -14.53 -39.16 -61.39
N ALA A 44 -14.79 -37.98 -60.82
CA ALA A 44 -14.72 -36.72 -61.57
C ALA A 44 -13.26 -36.32 -61.88
N LYS A 45 -12.33 -36.51 -60.94
CA LYS A 45 -10.94 -36.09 -61.08
C LYS A 45 -9.95 -37.21 -61.33
N GLY A 46 -10.39 -38.48 -61.23
CA GLY A 46 -9.55 -39.67 -61.34
C GLY A 46 -8.95 -40.11 -60.03
N PHE A 47 -8.81 -39.25 -59.04
CA PHE A 47 -8.25 -39.55 -57.74
C PHE A 47 -8.70 -38.53 -56.67
N VAL A 48 -8.48 -38.89 -55.38
CA VAL A 48 -8.56 -37.99 -54.21
C VAL A 48 -7.41 -38.36 -53.26
N THR A 49 -6.81 -37.33 -52.64
CA THR A 49 -5.72 -37.50 -51.66
C THR A 49 -6.05 -36.77 -50.37
N ASP A 50 -5.66 -37.40 -49.25
CA ASP A 50 -5.77 -36.87 -47.89
C ASP A 50 -7.18 -36.31 -47.53
N TYR A 51 -8.20 -36.97 -48.12
CA TYR A 51 -9.59 -36.57 -47.88
C TYR A 51 -10.01 -36.99 -46.46
N PRO A 52 -10.38 -36.04 -45.55
CA PRO A 52 -10.60 -36.35 -44.15
C PRO A 52 -11.97 -37.00 -43.94
N LEU A 53 -11.95 -38.23 -43.42
CA LEU A 53 -13.13 -39.00 -43.04
C LEU A 53 -12.93 -39.58 -41.64
N THR A 54 -14.04 -40.04 -41.02
CA THR A 54 -14.00 -40.74 -39.73
C THR A 54 -14.77 -42.04 -39.84
N ILE A 55 -14.07 -43.16 -39.68
CA ILE A 55 -14.65 -44.53 -39.72
C ILE A 55 -15.32 -44.78 -38.36
N ARG A 56 -16.51 -45.36 -38.41
CA ARG A 56 -17.26 -45.79 -37.22
C ARG A 56 -17.10 -47.30 -37.10
N HIS A 57 -16.60 -47.75 -35.97
CA HIS A 57 -16.53 -49.14 -35.60
C HIS A 57 -17.89 -49.70 -35.15
N LYS A 58 -18.06 -50.98 -35.19
CA LYS A 58 -19.29 -51.66 -34.73
C LYS A 58 -19.52 -51.48 -33.21
N ASP A 59 -18.50 -51.32 -32.40
CA ASP A 59 -18.55 -51.06 -30.97
C ASP A 59 -18.84 -49.59 -30.59
N GLY A 60 -19.00 -48.72 -31.61
CA GLY A 60 -19.27 -47.30 -31.41
C GLY A 60 -17.99 -46.42 -31.35
N THR A 61 -16.78 -47.00 -31.28
CA THR A 61 -15.55 -46.23 -31.36
C THR A 61 -15.35 -45.68 -32.74
N VAL A 62 -14.45 -44.70 -32.89
CA VAL A 62 -14.21 -44.03 -34.15
C VAL A 62 -12.72 -43.94 -34.47
N THR A 63 -12.37 -43.98 -35.74
CA THR A 63 -11.01 -43.79 -36.24
C THR A 63 -11.02 -42.66 -37.28
N ASP A 64 -10.25 -41.62 -37.02
CA ASP A 64 -10.00 -40.56 -37.98
C ASP A 64 -9.02 -41.02 -39.04
N VAL A 65 -9.40 -40.90 -40.32
CA VAL A 65 -8.58 -41.34 -41.41
C VAL A 65 -8.41 -40.27 -42.48
N LEU A 66 -7.26 -40.31 -43.15
CA LEU A 66 -7.08 -39.63 -44.42
C LEU A 66 -7.27 -40.65 -45.55
N TYR A 67 -8.32 -40.43 -46.33
CA TYR A 67 -8.74 -41.31 -47.41
C TYR A 67 -8.05 -40.92 -48.73
N ASN A 68 -7.34 -41.87 -49.32
CA ASN A 68 -6.68 -41.74 -50.61
C ASN A 68 -7.30 -42.77 -51.55
N ALA A 69 -7.79 -42.32 -52.72
CA ALA A 69 -8.44 -43.21 -53.66
C ALA A 69 -8.16 -42.80 -55.09
N SER A 70 -8.13 -43.80 -55.99
CA SER A 70 -7.98 -43.59 -57.43
C SER A 70 -8.83 -44.56 -58.19
N VAL A 71 -9.23 -44.17 -59.40
CA VAL A 71 -9.90 -45.10 -60.33
C VAL A 71 -8.87 -46.10 -60.88
N TYR A 72 -9.28 -47.36 -60.98
CA TYR A 72 -8.52 -48.39 -61.74
C TYR A 72 -9.29 -48.81 -63.00
N LYS A 73 -8.55 -49.13 -64.06
CA LYS A 73 -9.11 -49.33 -65.37
C LYS A 73 -8.69 -50.70 -65.95
N ASP A 74 -9.51 -51.24 -66.87
CA ASP A 74 -9.14 -52.42 -67.64
C ASP A 74 -8.10 -52.05 -68.74
N VAL A 75 -7.62 -53.07 -69.49
CA VAL A 75 -6.68 -52.90 -70.58
C VAL A 75 -7.21 -52.11 -71.79
N ARG A 76 -8.52 -51.84 -71.79
CA ARG A 76 -9.20 -51.04 -72.82
C ARG A 76 -9.45 -49.62 -72.35
N GLY A 77 -9.08 -49.28 -71.08
CA GLY A 77 -9.26 -47.95 -70.50
C GLY A 77 -10.61 -47.72 -69.79
N ASN A 78 -11.46 -48.74 -69.72
CA ASN A 78 -12.75 -48.60 -68.99
C ASN A 78 -12.54 -48.60 -67.47
N VAL A 79 -13.19 -47.75 -66.79
CA VAL A 79 -13.12 -47.69 -65.29
C VAL A 79 -13.81 -48.92 -64.70
N LEU A 80 -13.07 -49.77 -64.03
CA LEU A 80 -13.57 -50.97 -63.35
C LEU A 80 -14.00 -50.67 -61.91
N GLY A 81 -13.43 -49.65 -61.27
CA GLY A 81 -13.74 -49.32 -59.91
C GLY A 81 -12.78 -48.27 -59.28
N VAL A 82 -12.86 -48.15 -57.97
CA VAL A 82 -12.02 -47.30 -57.17
C VAL A 82 -11.19 -48.17 -56.22
N PHE A 83 -9.89 -48.01 -56.26
CA PHE A 83 -8.99 -48.50 -55.21
C PHE A 83 -8.80 -47.42 -54.17
N ALA A 84 -8.99 -47.74 -52.89
CA ALA A 84 -8.91 -46.79 -51.80
C ALA A 84 -8.06 -47.32 -50.63
N ALA A 85 -7.29 -46.43 -50.01
CA ALA A 85 -6.57 -46.65 -48.77
C ALA A 85 -6.90 -45.56 -47.78
N ALA A 86 -7.11 -45.95 -46.53
CA ALA A 86 -7.33 -45.02 -45.43
C ALA A 86 -6.16 -45.10 -44.46
N ARG A 87 -5.49 -43.98 -44.24
CA ARG A 87 -4.41 -43.88 -43.27
C ARG A 87 -5.00 -43.36 -41.95
N ASP A 88 -4.84 -44.16 -40.87
CA ASP A 88 -5.22 -43.75 -39.54
C ASP A 88 -4.39 -42.54 -39.06
N VAL A 89 -5.04 -41.49 -38.65
CA VAL A 89 -4.43 -40.26 -38.14
C VAL A 89 -5.00 -39.87 -36.76
N THR A 90 -5.71 -40.79 -36.08
CA THR A 90 -6.39 -40.55 -34.82
C THR A 90 -5.42 -40.10 -33.76
N GLU A 91 -4.31 -40.81 -33.57
CA GLU A 91 -3.30 -40.47 -32.56
C GLU A 91 -2.61 -39.13 -32.87
N SER A 92 -2.23 -38.93 -34.13
CA SER A 92 -1.59 -37.67 -34.57
C SER A 92 -2.50 -36.46 -34.34
N LYS A 93 -3.80 -36.61 -34.65
CA LYS A 93 -4.80 -35.53 -34.39
C LYS A 93 -5.00 -35.32 -32.91
N ARG A 94 -5.05 -36.38 -32.09
CA ARG A 94 -5.19 -36.27 -30.63
C ARG A 94 -4.01 -35.51 -30.04
N LEU A 95 -2.77 -35.92 -30.37
CA LEU A 95 -1.56 -35.24 -29.87
C LEU A 95 -1.49 -33.79 -30.29
N LEU A 96 -1.85 -33.47 -31.53
CA LEU A 96 -1.88 -32.08 -32.00
C LEU A 96 -2.91 -31.23 -31.25
N ARG A 97 -4.09 -31.80 -30.96
CA ARG A 97 -5.13 -31.14 -30.18
C ARG A 97 -4.65 -30.90 -28.75
N GLU A 98 -4.14 -31.93 -28.07
CA GLU A 98 -3.61 -31.83 -26.71
C GLU A 98 -2.47 -30.79 -26.63
N PHE A 99 -1.59 -30.78 -27.61
CA PHE A 99 -0.54 -29.76 -27.70
C PHE A 99 -1.11 -28.33 -27.85
N SER A 100 -2.09 -28.18 -28.76
CA SER A 100 -2.73 -26.88 -28.98
C SER A 100 -3.52 -26.39 -27.74
N GLU A 101 -4.25 -27.27 -27.08
CA GLU A 101 -4.98 -26.97 -25.86
C GLU A 101 -4.04 -26.56 -24.72
N THR A 102 -2.96 -27.33 -24.54
CA THR A 102 -1.93 -27.01 -23.53
C THR A 102 -1.25 -25.67 -23.82
N LYS A 103 -0.88 -25.42 -25.08
CA LYS A 103 -0.30 -24.14 -25.49
C LYS A 103 -1.25 -22.96 -25.19
N ASN A 104 -2.51 -23.08 -25.62
CA ASN A 104 -3.52 -22.05 -25.38
C ASN A 104 -3.75 -21.79 -23.91
N PHE A 105 -3.76 -22.85 -23.08
CA PHE A 105 -3.88 -22.72 -21.63
C PHE A 105 -2.71 -21.94 -21.02
N LEU A 106 -1.47 -22.28 -21.40
CA LEU A 106 -0.27 -21.56 -20.91
C LEU A 106 -0.27 -20.10 -21.38
N ASP A 107 -0.61 -19.83 -22.64
CA ASP A 107 -0.70 -18.49 -23.18
C ASP A 107 -1.77 -17.67 -22.41
N ASN A 108 -2.94 -18.25 -22.12
CA ASN A 108 -3.97 -17.60 -21.33
C ASN A 108 -3.52 -17.26 -19.93
N ILE A 109 -2.79 -18.14 -19.23
CA ILE A 109 -2.22 -17.87 -17.90
C ILE A 109 -1.26 -16.68 -17.98
N LEU A 110 -0.35 -16.67 -18.94
CA LEU A 110 0.61 -15.58 -19.10
C LEU A 110 -0.08 -14.24 -19.38
N GLN A 111 -1.07 -14.23 -20.29
CA GLN A 111 -1.80 -13.00 -20.63
C GLN A 111 -2.72 -12.51 -19.53
N SER A 112 -3.29 -13.40 -18.71
CA SER A 112 -4.14 -13.00 -17.57
C SER A 112 -3.36 -12.32 -16.43
N SER A 113 -2.04 -12.46 -16.38
CA SER A 113 -1.16 -11.81 -15.40
C SER A 113 -0.95 -10.33 -15.72
N THR A 114 -2.00 -9.50 -15.57
CA THR A 114 -1.99 -8.09 -16.02
C THR A 114 -1.19 -7.13 -15.12
N LYS A 115 -0.96 -7.49 -13.86
CA LYS A 115 -0.14 -6.69 -12.92
C LYS A 115 1.37 -6.95 -13.06
N TYR A 116 1.73 -8.13 -13.52
CA TYR A 116 3.12 -8.55 -13.62
C TYR A 116 3.57 -8.58 -15.06
N SER A 117 4.64 -7.89 -15.35
CA SER A 117 5.36 -8.05 -16.60
C SER A 117 6.09 -9.40 -16.58
N ILE A 118 5.80 -10.28 -17.54
CA ILE A 118 6.46 -11.57 -17.72
C ILE A 118 7.15 -11.55 -19.09
N ILE A 119 8.47 -11.46 -19.07
CA ILE A 119 9.29 -11.23 -20.26
C ILE A 119 10.30 -12.35 -20.39
N GLY A 120 10.18 -13.17 -21.43
CA GLY A 120 11.20 -14.14 -21.79
C GLY A 120 12.25 -13.51 -22.70
N LYS A 121 13.53 -13.84 -22.49
CA LYS A 121 14.63 -13.40 -23.35
C LYS A 121 15.69 -14.50 -23.54
N ASP A 122 16.45 -14.39 -24.63
CA ASP A 122 17.60 -15.25 -24.88
C ASP A 122 18.84 -14.80 -24.06
N LEU A 123 19.95 -15.52 -24.21
CA LEU A 123 21.22 -15.16 -23.54
C LEU A 123 21.81 -13.83 -24.06
N ASN A 124 21.45 -13.42 -25.29
CA ASN A 124 21.83 -12.12 -25.85
C ASN A 124 20.87 -10.99 -25.52
N ARG A 125 19.97 -11.21 -24.54
CA ARG A 125 18.97 -10.23 -24.05
C ARG A 125 17.88 -9.89 -25.07
N ARG A 126 17.72 -10.61 -26.18
CA ARG A 126 16.62 -10.39 -27.12
C ARG A 126 15.32 -10.91 -26.53
N ILE A 127 14.28 -10.08 -26.61
CA ILE A 127 12.95 -10.37 -26.08
C ILE A 127 12.28 -11.45 -26.95
N LEU A 128 11.88 -12.55 -26.34
CA LEU A 128 11.26 -13.71 -26.97
C LEU A 128 9.78 -13.90 -26.57
N SER A 129 9.35 -13.33 -25.45
CA SER A 129 7.95 -13.33 -25.02
C SER A 129 7.61 -12.06 -24.28
N TRP A 130 6.34 -11.63 -24.41
CA TRP A 130 5.83 -10.38 -23.89
C TRP A 130 4.36 -10.57 -23.53
N ASN A 131 4.00 -10.49 -22.25
CA ASN A 131 2.62 -10.65 -21.82
C ASN A 131 1.87 -9.32 -21.75
N GLU A 132 0.57 -9.37 -21.50
CA GLU A 132 -0.29 -8.19 -21.34
C GLU A 132 0.18 -7.28 -20.19
N GLY A 133 0.69 -7.86 -19.08
CA GLY A 133 1.25 -7.07 -17.98
C GLY A 133 2.49 -6.27 -18.39
N ALA A 134 3.35 -6.85 -19.23
CA ALA A 134 4.50 -6.15 -19.79
C ALA A 134 4.06 -5.01 -20.73
N GLN A 135 3.07 -5.24 -21.57
CA GLN A 135 2.50 -4.22 -22.44
C GLN A 135 1.95 -3.04 -21.63
N ARG A 136 1.17 -3.30 -20.57
CA ARG A 136 0.61 -2.26 -19.70
C ARG A 136 1.68 -1.48 -18.94
N ASN A 137 2.67 -2.18 -18.39
CA ASN A 137 3.69 -1.53 -17.56
C ASN A 137 4.71 -0.75 -18.38
N TYR A 138 5.06 -1.22 -19.59
CA TYR A 138 6.09 -0.57 -20.41
C TYR A 138 5.54 0.22 -21.60
N GLY A 139 4.29 0.00 -21.99
CA GLY A 139 3.65 0.73 -23.09
C GLY A 139 3.95 0.20 -24.49
N TYR A 140 4.84 -0.79 -24.66
CA TYR A 140 5.13 -1.39 -25.96
C TYR A 140 4.13 -2.49 -26.31
N ALA A 141 3.62 -2.50 -27.53
CA ALA A 141 2.93 -3.66 -28.07
C ALA A 141 3.92 -4.82 -28.32
N ALA A 142 3.45 -6.07 -28.26
CA ALA A 142 4.32 -7.23 -28.43
C ALA A 142 5.04 -7.21 -29.77
N GLU A 143 4.34 -6.85 -30.86
CA GLU A 143 4.88 -6.78 -32.23
C GLU A 143 6.00 -5.75 -32.35
N GLU A 144 5.99 -4.72 -31.53
CA GLU A 144 6.98 -3.64 -31.56
C GLU A 144 8.27 -4.00 -30.84
N ILE A 145 8.19 -4.84 -29.79
CA ILE A 145 9.30 -5.08 -28.85
C ILE A 145 9.95 -6.46 -29.03
N MET A 146 9.23 -7.44 -29.60
CA MET A 146 9.77 -8.77 -29.84
C MET A 146 11.03 -8.73 -30.71
N GLY A 147 12.07 -9.48 -30.31
CA GLY A 147 13.37 -9.54 -30.98
C GLY A 147 14.30 -8.36 -30.68
N LYS A 148 13.84 -7.28 -30.05
CA LYS A 148 14.70 -6.16 -29.64
C LYS A 148 15.52 -6.51 -28.40
N ASP A 149 16.63 -5.80 -28.20
CA ASP A 149 17.44 -5.89 -26.99
C ASP A 149 16.67 -5.30 -25.81
N SER A 150 16.61 -6.01 -24.69
CA SER A 150 15.90 -5.58 -23.50
C SER A 150 16.51 -4.37 -22.77
N SER A 151 17.67 -3.87 -23.23
CA SER A 151 18.31 -2.65 -22.67
C SER A 151 17.41 -1.42 -22.77
N VAL A 152 16.52 -1.37 -23.75
CA VAL A 152 15.55 -0.26 -23.92
C VAL A 152 14.59 -0.10 -22.74
N LEU A 153 14.44 -1.14 -21.90
CA LEU A 153 13.56 -1.15 -20.73
C LEU A 153 14.27 -0.68 -19.46
N HIS A 154 15.57 -0.39 -19.51
CA HIS A 154 16.39 -0.06 -18.35
C HIS A 154 16.74 1.43 -18.32
N ALA A 155 16.84 2.00 -17.14
CA ALA A 155 17.37 3.33 -16.96
C ALA A 155 18.84 3.38 -17.41
N PRO A 156 19.28 4.43 -18.11
CA PRO A 156 20.67 4.58 -18.54
C PRO A 156 21.69 4.49 -17.40
N GLU A 157 21.31 4.92 -16.21
CA GLU A 157 22.12 4.89 -15.00
C GLU A 157 22.39 3.44 -14.54
N ASP A 158 21.36 2.56 -14.60
CA ASP A 158 21.48 1.13 -14.25
C ASP A 158 22.37 0.39 -15.22
N ILE A 159 22.31 0.75 -16.50
CA ILE A 159 23.20 0.20 -17.54
C ILE A 159 24.65 0.66 -17.27
N LYS A 160 24.87 1.96 -17.09
CA LYS A 160 26.23 2.54 -16.86
C LYS A 160 26.89 2.01 -15.58
N SER A 161 26.10 1.79 -14.54
CA SER A 161 26.61 1.24 -13.26
C SER A 161 26.92 -0.26 -13.32
N GLY A 162 26.54 -0.94 -14.41
CA GLY A 162 26.64 -2.40 -14.54
C GLY A 162 25.66 -3.17 -13.63
N ALA A 163 24.63 -2.53 -13.10
CA ALA A 163 23.66 -3.15 -12.19
C ALA A 163 22.84 -4.24 -12.91
N VAL A 164 22.49 -3.99 -14.17
CA VAL A 164 21.77 -4.94 -15.03
C VAL A 164 22.61 -6.18 -15.31
N GLU A 165 23.87 -6.00 -15.65
CA GLU A 165 24.83 -7.07 -15.93
C GLU A 165 25.06 -7.94 -14.69
N ARG A 166 25.20 -7.33 -13.52
CA ARG A 166 25.33 -8.07 -12.23
C ARG A 166 24.09 -8.88 -11.90
N LEU A 167 22.90 -8.33 -12.13
CA LEU A 167 21.63 -9.05 -11.94
C LEU A 167 21.57 -10.31 -12.84
N LEU A 168 21.87 -10.15 -14.13
CA LEU A 168 21.87 -11.24 -15.11
C LEU A 168 22.96 -12.29 -14.82
N ALA A 169 24.16 -11.86 -14.46
CA ALA A 169 25.25 -12.76 -14.05
C ALA A 169 24.86 -13.58 -12.81
N THR A 170 24.28 -12.95 -11.81
CA THR A 170 23.79 -13.64 -10.61
C THR A 170 22.69 -14.66 -10.97
N ALA A 171 21.74 -14.28 -11.82
CA ALA A 171 20.69 -15.20 -12.28
C ALA A 171 21.28 -16.36 -13.10
N TYR A 172 22.30 -16.10 -13.90
CA TYR A 172 22.99 -17.13 -14.67
C TYR A 172 23.71 -18.15 -13.78
N GLU A 173 24.44 -17.68 -12.78
CA GLU A 173 25.22 -18.53 -11.88
C GLU A 173 24.34 -19.27 -10.86
N LYS A 174 23.45 -18.52 -10.16
CA LYS A 174 22.64 -19.02 -9.04
C LYS A 174 21.26 -19.55 -9.44
N GLY A 175 20.86 -19.33 -10.70
CA GLY A 175 19.53 -19.70 -11.20
C GLY A 175 18.46 -18.64 -11.00
N LEU A 176 18.64 -17.72 -10.02
CA LEU A 176 17.70 -16.66 -9.66
C LEU A 176 18.46 -15.42 -9.16
N ALA A 177 17.94 -14.23 -9.50
CA ALA A 177 18.36 -12.96 -8.92
C ALA A 177 17.16 -12.03 -8.81
N GLU A 178 17.18 -11.15 -7.81
CA GLU A 178 16.12 -10.16 -7.57
C GLU A 178 16.70 -8.80 -7.20
N GLY A 179 15.88 -7.76 -7.36
CA GLY A 179 16.25 -6.40 -6.99
C GLY A 179 15.20 -5.38 -7.38
N GLU A 180 15.39 -4.16 -6.93
CA GLU A 180 14.58 -3.03 -7.36
C GLU A 180 15.37 -2.20 -8.36
N PHE A 181 14.72 -1.80 -9.44
CA PHE A 181 15.33 -1.06 -10.54
C PHE A 181 14.40 0.02 -11.06
N GLU A 182 14.96 1.08 -11.60
CA GLU A 182 14.21 2.04 -12.37
C GLU A 182 14.03 1.53 -13.81
N ARG A 183 12.80 1.52 -14.30
CA ARG A 183 12.43 1.07 -15.64
C ARG A 183 11.96 2.23 -16.49
N VAL A 184 12.13 2.10 -17.81
CA VAL A 184 11.76 3.12 -18.78
C VAL A 184 10.63 2.58 -19.65
N ARG A 185 9.55 3.36 -19.78
CA ARG A 185 8.42 3.07 -20.67
C ARG A 185 8.71 3.57 -22.08
N GLN A 186 7.86 3.18 -23.03
CA GLN A 186 7.94 3.61 -24.42
C GLN A 186 7.91 5.14 -24.60
N ASP A 187 7.13 5.84 -23.78
CA ASP A 187 7.00 7.30 -23.79
C ASP A 187 8.15 8.04 -23.09
N GLY A 188 9.16 7.29 -22.59
CA GLY A 188 10.30 7.83 -21.85
C GLY A 188 10.02 8.07 -20.36
N SER A 189 8.81 7.90 -19.87
CA SER A 189 8.52 7.98 -18.44
C SER A 189 9.19 6.84 -17.66
N ARG A 190 9.41 7.03 -16.37
CA ARG A 190 10.11 6.08 -15.52
C ARG A 190 9.21 5.56 -14.41
N PHE A 191 9.47 4.36 -13.95
CA PHE A 191 8.79 3.75 -12.83
C PHE A 191 9.71 2.85 -12.03
N ALA A 192 9.48 2.75 -10.73
CA ALA A 192 10.18 1.82 -9.87
C ALA A 192 9.59 0.42 -10.05
N ALA A 193 10.42 -0.57 -10.34
CA ALA A 193 10.00 -1.95 -10.50
C ALA A 193 10.72 -2.86 -9.51
N SER A 194 9.98 -3.76 -8.88
CA SER A 194 10.53 -4.96 -8.26
C SER A 194 10.71 -6.02 -9.35
N VAL A 195 11.90 -6.56 -9.46
CA VAL A 195 12.32 -7.42 -10.57
C VAL A 195 12.88 -8.72 -10.03
N VAL A 196 12.40 -9.84 -10.58
CA VAL A 196 12.95 -11.17 -10.38
C VAL A 196 13.36 -11.73 -11.73
N VAL A 197 14.59 -12.21 -11.83
CA VAL A 197 15.11 -12.84 -13.04
C VAL A 197 15.49 -14.28 -12.72
N THR A 198 14.94 -15.22 -13.49
CA THR A 198 15.30 -16.63 -13.40
C THR A 198 15.98 -17.10 -14.69
N ARG A 199 16.97 -17.97 -14.53
CA ARG A 199 17.63 -18.64 -15.67
C ARG A 199 16.68 -19.68 -16.25
N ARG A 200 16.54 -19.67 -17.59
CA ARG A 200 15.81 -20.69 -18.35
C ARG A 200 16.80 -21.71 -18.91
N ASN A 201 16.49 -22.97 -18.74
CA ASN A 201 17.30 -24.06 -19.28
C ASN A 201 16.49 -24.89 -20.30
N ASP A 202 17.19 -25.55 -21.22
CA ASP A 202 16.62 -26.58 -22.07
C ASP A 202 16.38 -27.89 -21.26
N PRO A 203 15.74 -28.91 -21.86
CA PRO A 203 15.52 -30.18 -21.18
C PRO A 203 16.82 -30.91 -20.78
N SER A 204 17.95 -30.56 -21.37
CA SER A 204 19.28 -31.11 -21.05
C SER A 204 19.97 -30.33 -19.91
N GLY A 205 19.36 -29.26 -19.42
CA GLY A 205 19.88 -28.43 -18.33
C GLY A 205 20.79 -27.29 -18.82
N ASN A 206 20.99 -27.10 -20.12
CA ASN A 206 21.81 -26.01 -20.62
C ASN A 206 21.07 -24.67 -20.57
N PRO A 207 21.72 -23.56 -20.16
CA PRO A 207 21.11 -22.23 -20.17
C PRO A 207 20.72 -21.80 -21.59
N ILE A 208 19.46 -21.36 -21.77
CA ILE A 208 18.95 -20.88 -23.06
C ILE A 208 18.44 -19.42 -22.99
N GLY A 209 18.48 -18.80 -21.80
CA GLY A 209 18.02 -17.44 -21.63
C GLY A 209 17.50 -17.15 -20.21
N TYR A 210 16.67 -16.16 -20.12
CA TYR A 210 16.12 -15.67 -18.84
C TYR A 210 14.60 -15.50 -18.92
N LEU A 211 13.92 -15.67 -17.80
CA LEU A 211 12.57 -15.20 -17.57
C LEU A 211 12.65 -14.05 -16.56
N LEU A 212 12.18 -12.89 -16.94
CA LEU A 212 12.07 -11.72 -16.09
C LEU A 212 10.61 -11.55 -15.67
N MET A 213 10.37 -11.44 -14.38
CA MET A 213 9.10 -11.02 -13.80
C MET A 213 9.30 -9.68 -13.09
N SER A 214 8.43 -8.72 -13.36
CA SER A 214 8.46 -7.45 -12.65
C SER A 214 7.08 -6.87 -12.45
N ASN A 215 6.93 -6.08 -11.37
CA ASN A 215 5.74 -5.30 -11.10
C ASN A 215 6.14 -3.85 -10.82
N ASP A 216 5.25 -2.92 -11.18
CA ASP A 216 5.39 -1.51 -10.84
C ASP A 216 5.10 -1.32 -9.34
N ILE A 217 6.08 -0.77 -8.62
CA ILE A 217 5.99 -0.49 -7.18
C ILE A 217 5.97 1.02 -6.89
N SER A 218 5.74 1.85 -7.91
CA SER A 218 5.78 3.32 -7.78
C SER A 218 4.72 3.83 -6.81
N GLU A 219 3.48 3.34 -6.90
CA GLU A 219 2.41 3.71 -5.97
C GLU A 219 2.74 3.31 -4.53
N LYS A 220 3.29 2.10 -4.33
CA LYS A 220 3.70 1.62 -3.01
C LYS A 220 4.78 2.53 -2.43
N LYS A 221 5.83 2.83 -3.20
CA LYS A 221 6.92 3.73 -2.76
C LYS A 221 6.42 5.14 -2.46
N GLN A 222 5.55 5.70 -3.30
CA GLN A 222 4.96 7.01 -3.05
C GLN A 222 4.08 7.03 -1.80
N ALA A 223 3.32 5.95 -1.52
CA ALA A 223 2.51 5.84 -0.32
C ALA A 223 3.40 5.74 0.93
N GLU A 224 4.45 4.93 0.90
CA GLU A 224 5.43 4.81 1.99
C GLU A 224 6.14 6.14 2.24
N GLU A 225 6.53 6.85 1.19
CA GLU A 225 7.19 8.15 1.32
C GLU A 225 6.25 9.22 1.87
N ARG A 226 4.99 9.27 1.39
CA ARG A 226 3.96 10.17 1.95
C ARG A 226 3.73 9.89 3.44
N LEU A 227 3.62 8.63 3.83
CA LEU A 227 3.45 8.25 5.24
C LEU A 227 4.66 8.66 6.07
N ARG A 228 5.87 8.42 5.57
CA ARG A 228 7.11 8.84 6.23
C ARG A 228 7.17 10.35 6.41
N HIS A 229 6.88 11.12 5.36
CA HIS A 229 6.84 12.58 5.43
C HIS A 229 5.77 13.08 6.41
N ALA A 230 4.57 12.52 6.38
CA ALA A 230 3.50 12.87 7.31
C ALA A 230 3.89 12.59 8.77
N SER A 231 4.50 11.42 9.02
CA SER A 231 5.01 11.06 10.35
C SER A 231 6.12 11.99 10.83
N GLN A 232 7.10 12.30 9.96
CA GLN A 232 8.18 13.24 10.27
C GLN A 232 7.64 14.66 10.52
N TYR A 233 6.68 15.11 9.73
CA TYR A 233 6.05 16.42 9.89
C TYR A 233 5.30 16.50 11.23
N ALA A 234 4.48 15.52 11.55
CA ALA A 234 3.77 15.46 12.83
C ALA A 234 4.76 15.46 14.02
N ARG A 235 5.84 14.67 13.93
CA ARG A 235 6.88 14.66 14.96
C ARG A 235 7.56 16.01 15.10
N SER A 236 7.89 16.68 14.00
CA SER A 236 8.52 18.01 14.02
C SER A 236 7.62 19.05 14.69
N LEU A 237 6.30 19.01 14.47
CA LEU A 237 5.35 19.92 15.14
C LEU A 237 5.29 19.67 16.65
N ILE A 238 5.29 18.42 17.09
CA ILE A 238 5.30 18.04 18.50
C ILE A 238 6.60 18.52 19.16
N GLU A 239 7.76 18.32 18.51
CA GLU A 239 9.06 18.76 19.03
C GLU A 239 9.21 20.29 19.05
N ALA A 240 8.61 20.99 18.10
CA ALA A 240 8.66 22.45 18.01
C ALA A 240 7.76 23.15 19.05
N SER A 241 6.85 22.42 19.69
CA SER A 241 5.98 22.99 20.73
C SER A 241 6.82 23.55 21.88
N LEU A 242 6.48 24.77 22.31
CA LEU A 242 7.08 25.37 23.49
C LEU A 242 6.51 24.79 24.78
N ASP A 243 5.26 24.32 24.73
CA ASP A 243 4.63 23.65 25.87
C ASP A 243 5.14 22.22 26.00
N PRO A 244 5.48 21.75 27.20
CA PRO A 244 5.71 20.34 27.49
C PRO A 244 4.53 19.48 27.07
N LEU A 245 4.79 18.52 26.16
CA LEU A 245 3.81 17.54 25.69
C LEU A 245 4.22 16.15 26.13
N VAL A 246 3.26 15.38 26.59
CA VAL A 246 3.48 14.01 27.07
C VAL A 246 2.30 13.12 26.69
N THR A 247 2.59 11.88 26.32
CA THR A 247 1.59 10.80 26.26
C THR A 247 1.80 9.85 27.42
N ILE A 248 0.70 9.36 27.99
CA ILE A 248 0.70 8.57 29.22
C ILE A 248 -0.20 7.36 28.99
N SER A 249 0.30 6.15 29.28
CA SER A 249 -0.48 4.92 29.19
C SER A 249 -1.60 4.85 30.23
N PRO A 250 -2.60 3.96 30.10
CA PRO A 250 -3.66 3.76 31.10
C PRO A 250 -3.14 3.42 32.50
N GLU A 251 -1.91 2.89 32.62
CA GLU A 251 -1.24 2.56 33.88
C GLU A 251 -0.49 3.75 34.48
N GLY A 252 -0.54 4.94 33.85
CA GLY A 252 0.14 6.14 34.34
C GLY A 252 1.63 6.21 33.97
N LYS A 253 2.07 5.42 32.97
CA LYS A 253 3.45 5.45 32.49
C LYS A 253 3.59 6.37 31.29
N ILE A 254 4.65 7.17 31.27
CA ILE A 254 5.00 8.01 30.12
C ILE A 254 5.35 7.12 28.93
N THR A 255 4.68 7.35 27.79
CA THR A 255 4.93 6.62 26.53
C THR A 255 5.69 7.44 25.52
N ASP A 256 5.51 8.76 25.51
CA ASP A 256 6.31 9.69 24.70
C ASP A 256 6.32 11.10 25.31
N VAL A 257 7.34 11.89 24.93
CA VAL A 257 7.53 13.28 25.38
C VAL A 257 8.11 14.12 24.22
N ASN A 258 7.90 15.43 24.26
CA ASN A 258 8.61 16.35 23.38
C ASN A 258 9.85 16.97 24.06
N GLU A 259 10.62 17.74 23.29
CA GLU A 259 11.83 18.42 23.79
C GLU A 259 11.53 19.42 24.93
N ALA A 260 10.37 20.06 24.93
CA ALA A 260 9.98 20.97 26.00
C ALA A 260 9.79 20.24 27.34
N THR A 261 9.30 18.99 27.32
CA THR A 261 9.18 18.15 28.51
C THR A 261 10.57 17.81 29.08
N ILE A 262 11.53 17.51 28.21
CA ILE A 262 12.92 17.26 28.62
C ILE A 262 13.51 18.50 29.27
N ARG A 263 13.30 19.68 28.65
CA ARG A 263 13.79 20.96 29.20
C ARG A 263 13.19 21.35 30.54
N VAL A 264 11.88 21.14 30.73
CA VAL A 264 11.21 21.54 31.95
C VAL A 264 11.49 20.60 33.13
N THR A 265 11.72 19.31 32.86
CA THR A 265 12.04 18.31 33.87
C THR A 265 13.54 18.17 34.14
N GLY A 266 14.38 18.45 33.14
CA GLY A 266 15.81 18.20 33.18
C GLY A 266 16.16 16.71 33.11
N VAL A 267 15.24 15.87 32.66
CA VAL A 267 15.41 14.42 32.57
C VAL A 267 15.45 13.98 31.11
N PRO A 268 16.45 13.20 30.68
CA PRO A 268 16.53 12.69 29.33
C PRO A 268 15.33 11.81 28.95
N ARG A 269 14.97 11.79 27.66
CA ARG A 269 13.83 11.05 27.11
C ARG A 269 13.81 9.57 27.49
N ASP A 270 14.94 8.91 27.38
CA ASP A 270 15.09 7.48 27.69
C ASP A 270 14.78 7.13 29.15
N LYS A 271 14.96 8.07 30.07
CA LYS A 271 14.59 7.93 31.49
C LYS A 271 13.16 8.37 31.79
N LEU A 272 12.60 9.27 30.98
CA LEU A 272 11.20 9.69 31.10
C LEU A 272 10.25 8.58 30.63
N ILE A 273 10.52 7.99 29.46
CA ILE A 273 9.69 6.92 28.90
C ILE A 273 9.69 5.70 29.85
N GLY A 274 8.49 5.17 30.12
CA GLY A 274 8.24 4.05 31.03
C GLY A 274 8.19 4.42 32.52
N SER A 275 8.59 5.66 32.90
CA SER A 275 8.48 6.13 34.28
C SER A 275 7.05 6.57 34.61
N ASP A 276 6.73 6.69 35.89
CA ASP A 276 5.46 7.23 36.39
C ASP A 276 5.43 8.74 36.18
N PHE A 277 4.43 9.24 35.45
CA PHE A 277 4.34 10.67 35.09
C PHE A 277 4.24 11.59 36.31
N SER A 278 3.63 11.12 37.39
CA SER A 278 3.42 11.92 38.61
C SER A 278 4.69 12.27 39.36
N ASN A 279 5.78 11.52 39.14
CA ASN A 279 7.07 11.72 39.80
C ASN A 279 7.72 13.07 39.53
N TYR A 280 7.33 13.72 38.43
CA TYR A 280 7.89 14.99 37.97
C TYR A 280 7.17 16.22 38.49
N PHE A 281 6.11 16.03 39.31
CA PHE A 281 5.34 17.12 39.92
C PHE A 281 5.74 17.31 41.40
N THR A 282 5.56 18.53 41.91
CA THR A 282 5.78 18.81 43.34
C THR A 282 4.75 18.13 44.22
N GLU A 283 3.53 17.93 43.72
CA GLU A 283 2.42 17.25 44.37
C GLU A 283 1.99 16.02 43.54
N PRO A 284 2.64 14.85 43.66
CA PRO A 284 2.34 13.67 42.86
C PRO A 284 0.88 13.20 42.96
N GLU A 285 0.31 13.23 44.15
CA GLU A 285 -1.08 12.80 44.36
C GLU A 285 -2.10 13.69 43.66
N LYS A 286 -1.84 15.01 43.64
CA LYS A 286 -2.65 15.95 42.90
C LYS A 286 -2.55 15.72 41.38
N ALA A 287 -1.38 15.42 40.85
CA ALA A 287 -1.19 15.05 39.47
C ALA A 287 -1.96 13.76 39.13
N ARG A 288 -1.92 12.74 40.01
CA ARG A 288 -2.71 11.51 39.84
C ARG A 288 -4.22 11.76 39.92
N ALA A 289 -4.67 12.69 40.76
CA ALA A 289 -6.07 13.05 40.80
C ALA A 289 -6.55 13.67 39.47
N GLY A 290 -5.81 14.65 38.93
CA GLY A 290 -6.07 15.23 37.62
C GLY A 290 -6.07 14.18 36.48
N TYR A 291 -5.12 13.22 36.52
CA TYR A 291 -5.09 12.13 35.59
C TYR A 291 -6.34 11.23 35.67
N ARG A 292 -6.81 10.87 36.87
CA ARG A 292 -8.05 10.09 37.04
C ARG A 292 -9.27 10.85 36.52
N ASP A 293 -9.30 12.18 36.72
CA ASP A 293 -10.35 13.03 36.18
C ASP A 293 -10.46 12.98 34.67
N VAL A 294 -9.32 12.84 33.95
CA VAL A 294 -9.32 12.65 32.48
C VAL A 294 -10.07 11.37 32.10
N PHE A 295 -9.86 10.26 32.80
CA PHE A 295 -10.59 9.02 32.51
C PHE A 295 -12.08 9.11 32.84
N ALA A 296 -12.45 9.84 33.90
CA ALA A 296 -13.85 10.01 34.32
C ALA A 296 -14.62 10.93 33.39
N LYS A 297 -14.00 12.02 32.92
CA LYS A 297 -14.66 13.12 32.19
C LYS A 297 -14.29 13.16 30.70
N GLY A 298 -13.28 12.40 30.27
CA GLY A 298 -12.70 12.42 28.92
C GLY A 298 -11.61 13.46 28.72
N PHE A 299 -11.59 14.51 29.50
CA PHE A 299 -10.59 15.58 29.44
C PHE A 299 -10.50 16.34 30.76
N VAL A 300 -9.45 17.15 30.90
CA VAL A 300 -9.23 18.13 31.95
C VAL A 300 -8.60 19.39 31.34
N THR A 301 -9.01 20.58 31.78
CA THR A 301 -8.45 21.85 31.30
C THR A 301 -8.02 22.71 32.49
N ASP A 302 -6.94 23.48 32.27
CA ASP A 302 -6.39 24.47 33.19
C ASP A 302 -6.20 23.96 34.64
N TYR A 303 -5.88 22.66 34.76
CA TYR A 303 -5.65 22.03 36.05
C TYR A 303 -4.30 22.50 36.63
N PRO A 304 -4.25 23.17 37.79
CA PRO A 304 -3.03 23.80 38.29
C PRO A 304 -2.12 22.78 38.93
N LEU A 305 -0.92 22.64 38.37
CA LEU A 305 0.17 21.78 38.84
C LEU A 305 1.49 22.54 38.86
N ALA A 306 2.53 21.95 39.45
CA ALA A 306 3.87 22.50 39.43
C ALA A 306 4.87 21.38 39.09
N ILE A 307 5.66 21.56 38.05
CA ILE A 307 6.70 20.62 37.60
C ILE A 307 7.99 20.95 38.33
N ARG A 308 8.68 19.92 38.81
CA ARG A 308 9.99 20.02 39.48
C ARG A 308 11.10 19.58 38.54
N HIS A 309 12.00 20.49 38.23
CA HIS A 309 13.22 20.23 37.48
C HIS A 309 14.25 19.53 38.37
N THR A 310 15.14 18.71 37.78
CA THR A 310 16.23 18.03 38.52
C THR A 310 17.17 18.96 39.26
N SER A 311 17.31 20.23 38.82
CA SER A 311 18.05 21.28 39.54
C SER A 311 17.33 21.87 40.75
N GLY A 312 16.10 21.44 41.06
CA GLY A 312 15.27 22.01 42.10
C GLY A 312 14.39 23.18 41.66
N ARG A 313 14.52 23.70 40.45
CA ARG A 313 13.63 24.74 39.89
C ARG A 313 12.21 24.20 39.82
N VAL A 314 11.23 25.03 40.18
CA VAL A 314 9.82 24.72 40.05
C VAL A 314 9.20 25.59 38.96
N THR A 315 8.39 24.98 38.10
CA THR A 315 7.64 25.64 37.02
C THR A 315 6.14 25.43 37.28
N ASP A 316 5.41 26.52 37.49
CA ASP A 316 3.96 26.48 37.60
C ASP A 316 3.33 26.26 36.24
N VAL A 317 2.45 25.28 36.13
CA VAL A 317 1.82 24.93 34.86
C VAL A 317 0.32 24.80 34.98
N LEU A 318 -0.40 25.10 33.90
CA LEU A 318 -1.77 24.67 33.66
C LEU A 318 -1.77 23.43 32.81
N TYR A 319 -2.21 22.31 33.37
CA TYR A 319 -2.26 21.01 32.76
C TYR A 319 -3.57 20.84 32.01
N ASN A 320 -3.48 20.58 30.69
CA ASN A 320 -4.59 20.29 29.82
C ASN A 320 -4.38 18.88 29.27
N ALA A 321 -5.36 17.99 29.41
CA ALA A 321 -5.23 16.60 29.02
C ALA A 321 -6.54 16.02 28.48
N SER A 322 -6.42 15.09 27.53
CA SER A 322 -7.54 14.38 26.93
C SER A 322 -7.18 12.93 26.65
N LEU A 323 -8.22 12.08 26.62
CA LEU A 323 -8.07 10.71 26.17
C LEU A 323 -7.78 10.66 24.66
N TYR A 324 -6.83 9.81 24.26
CA TYR A 324 -6.67 9.43 22.86
C TYR A 324 -6.92 7.94 22.69
N ARG A 325 -7.33 7.55 21.47
CA ARG A 325 -7.77 6.19 21.16
C ARG A 325 -6.89 5.59 20.07
N ASP A 326 -6.78 4.28 20.08
CA ASP A 326 -6.15 3.51 19.01
C ASP A 326 -7.09 3.35 17.80
N GLU A 327 -6.58 2.71 16.74
CA GLU A 327 -7.34 2.45 15.50
C GLU A 327 -8.59 1.59 15.71
N THR A 328 -8.66 0.84 16.80
CA THR A 328 -9.82 0.00 17.17
C THR A 328 -10.83 0.72 18.04
N GLY A 329 -10.54 1.98 18.42
CA GLY A 329 -11.41 2.82 19.26
C GLY A 329 -11.23 2.64 20.76
N ASN A 330 -10.31 1.78 21.20
CA ASN A 330 -9.98 1.60 22.61
C ASN A 330 -9.15 2.79 23.12
N VAL A 331 -9.29 3.11 24.41
CA VAL A 331 -8.47 4.14 25.04
C VAL A 331 -7.02 3.67 25.08
N ALA A 332 -6.17 4.32 24.27
CA ALA A 332 -4.74 4.06 24.21
C ALA A 332 -3.98 4.80 25.33
N GLY A 333 -4.54 5.90 25.84
CA GLY A 333 -3.93 6.66 26.92
C GLY A 333 -4.43 8.09 27.01
N VAL A 334 -3.62 8.93 27.65
CA VAL A 334 -3.84 10.36 27.82
C VAL A 334 -2.77 11.14 27.06
N PHE A 335 -3.19 12.10 26.26
CA PHE A 335 -2.33 13.14 25.72
C PHE A 335 -2.46 14.38 26.58
N ALA A 336 -1.35 14.94 27.03
CA ALA A 336 -1.32 16.08 27.91
C ALA A 336 -0.32 17.16 27.48
N ALA A 337 -0.73 18.40 27.70
CA ALA A 337 0.09 19.61 27.55
C ALA A 337 0.14 20.37 28.87
N ALA A 338 1.31 20.89 29.21
CA ALA A 338 1.51 21.67 30.41
C ALA A 338 1.99 23.07 30.04
N ARG A 339 1.09 24.06 30.04
CA ARG A 339 1.42 25.45 29.74
C ARG A 339 2.13 26.10 30.93
N ASP A 340 3.33 26.64 30.72
CA ASP A 340 4.05 27.42 31.74
C ASP A 340 3.33 28.75 32.01
N VAL A 341 2.90 28.96 33.25
CA VAL A 341 2.24 30.17 33.72
C VAL A 341 3.04 30.86 34.85
N THR A 342 4.30 30.46 35.01
CA THR A 342 5.16 30.98 36.09
C THR A 342 5.32 32.50 36.02
N ALA A 343 5.58 33.06 34.85
CA ALA A 343 5.70 34.49 34.64
C ALA A 343 4.38 35.23 34.88
N GLN A 344 3.27 34.66 34.39
CA GLN A 344 1.93 35.21 34.58
C GLN A 344 1.58 35.28 36.09
N LYS A 345 1.74 34.15 36.81
CA LYS A 345 1.47 34.13 38.26
C LYS A 345 2.32 35.11 39.06
N LYS A 346 3.60 35.27 38.69
CA LYS A 346 4.45 36.29 39.34
C LYS A 346 3.96 37.69 39.11
N ALA A 347 3.60 38.01 37.86
CA ALA A 347 3.05 39.34 37.54
C ALA A 347 1.70 39.59 38.27
N GLU A 348 0.82 38.62 38.32
CA GLU A 348 -0.45 38.70 39.08
C GLU A 348 -0.21 38.90 40.58
N ALA A 349 0.76 38.20 41.17
CA ALA A 349 1.13 38.37 42.56
C ALA A 349 1.70 39.77 42.86
N GLU A 350 2.58 40.28 42.00
CA GLU A 350 3.13 41.64 42.10
C GLU A 350 2.03 42.71 42.01
N ILE A 351 1.10 42.56 41.08
CA ILE A 351 -0.05 43.46 40.92
C ILE A 351 -0.94 43.40 42.17
N ALA A 352 -1.22 42.21 42.70
CA ALA A 352 -1.99 42.02 43.90
C ALA A 352 -1.34 42.68 45.14
N GLU A 353 -0.02 42.53 45.28
CA GLU A 353 0.74 43.16 46.36
C GLU A 353 0.73 44.68 46.23
N GLN A 354 0.92 45.22 45.03
CA GLN A 354 0.84 46.67 44.78
C GLN A 354 -0.55 47.20 45.09
N ARG A 355 -1.60 46.50 44.70
CA ARG A 355 -2.98 46.88 44.96
C ARG A 355 -3.30 46.91 46.48
N THR A 356 -2.79 45.96 47.22
CA THR A 356 -2.91 45.91 48.67
C THR A 356 -2.22 47.13 49.33
N LYS A 357 -0.97 47.40 48.90
CA LYS A 357 -0.23 48.58 49.39
C LYS A 357 -0.95 49.91 49.07
N GLU A 358 -1.54 49.98 47.87
CA GLU A 358 -2.29 51.17 47.46
C GLU A 358 -3.60 51.39 48.28
N LEU A 359 -4.31 50.26 48.52
CA LEU A 359 -5.50 50.27 49.41
C LEU A 359 -5.16 50.69 50.84
N ASP A 360 -4.09 50.18 51.43
CA ASP A 360 -3.60 50.60 52.77
C ASP A 360 -3.24 52.06 52.78
N ARG A 361 -2.57 52.59 51.78
CA ARG A 361 -2.22 53.99 51.64
C ARG A 361 -3.46 54.89 51.53
N LEU A 362 -4.46 54.49 50.75
CA LEU A 362 -5.73 55.16 50.63
C LEU A 362 -6.46 55.22 52.00
N ALA A 363 -6.47 54.10 52.71
CA ALA A 363 -7.06 54.01 54.03
C ALA A 363 -6.36 54.96 55.07
N GLU A 364 -5.01 55.05 54.99
CA GLU A 364 -4.26 56.00 55.79
C GLU A 364 -4.60 57.44 55.42
N LEU A 365 -4.70 57.81 54.17
CA LEU A 365 -5.08 59.13 53.69
C LEU A 365 -6.50 59.48 54.10
N GLU A 366 -7.45 58.57 54.01
CA GLU A 366 -8.82 58.80 54.53
C GLU A 366 -8.88 59.06 56.04
N ARG A 367 -8.07 58.26 56.80
CA ARG A 367 -7.94 58.52 58.25
C ARG A 367 -7.35 59.89 58.55
N PHE A 368 -6.29 60.26 57.80
CA PHE A 368 -5.67 61.61 57.95
C PHE A 368 -6.62 62.72 57.56
N GLN A 369 -7.37 62.58 56.46
CA GLN A 369 -8.43 63.58 56.10
C GLN A 369 -9.50 63.69 57.15
N LYS A 370 -10.04 62.61 57.71
CA LYS A 370 -11.03 62.64 58.79
C LYS A 370 -10.51 63.34 60.02
N LEU A 371 -9.26 63.10 60.41
CA LEU A 371 -8.58 63.75 61.50
C LEU A 371 -8.40 65.27 61.27
N THR A 372 -8.00 65.66 60.03
CA THR A 372 -7.76 67.02 59.62
C THR A 372 -9.08 67.80 59.55
N VAL A 373 -10.11 67.28 58.93
CA VAL A 373 -11.44 67.86 58.85
C VAL A 373 -12.05 67.97 60.26
N GLY A 374 -11.90 66.97 61.14
CA GLY A 374 -12.34 67.01 62.53
C GLY A 374 -11.62 68.08 63.31
N ARG A 375 -10.31 68.32 63.08
CA ARG A 375 -9.56 69.43 63.67
C ARG A 375 -10.04 70.80 63.17
N GLU A 376 -10.28 70.99 61.92
CA GLU A 376 -10.76 72.19 61.29
C GLU A 376 -12.17 72.53 61.80
N LEU A 377 -13.08 71.57 61.87
CA LEU A 377 -14.44 71.75 62.45
C LEU A 377 -14.36 72.15 63.90
N LYS A 378 -13.48 71.50 64.68
CA LYS A 378 -13.30 71.83 66.09
C LYS A 378 -12.67 73.23 66.30
N MET A 379 -11.74 73.62 65.39
CA MET A 379 -11.19 75.00 65.38
C MET A 379 -12.27 76.03 64.99
N ILE A 380 -13.20 75.73 64.08
CA ILE A 380 -14.32 76.59 63.72
C ILE A 380 -15.30 76.72 64.90
N GLU A 381 -15.62 75.61 65.60
CA GLU A 381 -16.45 75.66 66.84
C GLU A 381 -15.81 76.50 67.94
N LEU A 382 -14.49 76.23 68.20
CA LEU A 382 -13.75 77.04 69.21
C LEU A 382 -13.66 78.53 68.86
N LYS A 383 -13.48 78.87 67.55
CA LYS A 383 -13.52 80.26 67.12
C LYS A 383 -14.88 80.90 67.32
N LYS A 384 -16.00 80.19 67.06
CA LYS A 384 -17.36 80.64 67.32
C LYS A 384 -17.56 80.89 68.86
N GLU A 385 -17.16 79.91 69.69
CA GLU A 385 -17.23 80.03 71.14
C GLU A 385 -16.41 81.19 71.64
N VAL A 386 -15.22 81.46 71.15
CA VAL A 386 -14.39 82.62 71.48
C VAL A 386 -15.03 83.94 71.02
N GLU A 387 -15.68 83.97 69.82
CA GLU A 387 -16.44 85.18 69.39
C GLU A 387 -17.68 85.42 70.24
N GLU A 388 -18.40 84.34 70.61
CA GLU A 388 -19.55 84.48 71.51
C GLU A 388 -19.14 84.96 72.93
N LEU A 389 -18.02 84.45 73.46
CA LEU A 389 -17.47 84.89 74.74
C LEU A 389 -16.94 86.34 74.67
N LYS A 390 -16.37 86.79 73.58
CA LYS A 390 -15.95 88.17 73.33
C LYS A 390 -17.15 89.11 73.21
N ALA A 391 -18.28 88.68 72.66
CA ALA A 391 -19.49 89.45 72.56
C ALA A 391 -20.25 89.63 73.91
N MET A 392 -20.04 88.69 74.87
CA MET A 392 -20.58 88.73 76.20
C MET A 392 -19.79 89.54 77.23
N THR A 393 -18.59 90.09 76.86
CA THR A 393 -17.77 90.90 77.73
C THR A 393 -18.09 92.36 77.43
N PRO A 394 -18.69 93.16 78.38
CA PRO A 394 -19.00 94.58 78.21
C PRO A 394 -17.70 95.40 78.13
N PRO A 395 -17.71 96.51 77.32
CA PRO A 395 -16.52 97.40 77.20
C PRO A 395 -16.42 98.30 78.47
N GLY A 396 -15.28 98.19 79.12
CA GLY A 396 -14.92 99.17 80.11
C GLY A 396 -14.49 98.59 81.44
N THR A 397 -13.20 98.49 81.64
CA THR A 397 -12.51 99.19 82.80
C THR A 397 -11.01 98.95 82.63
N THR A 398 -10.30 99.91 82.27
CA THR A 398 -8.83 100.04 82.47
C THR A 398 -8.63 100.29 83.96
N PRO A 399 -7.78 99.57 84.59
CA PRO A 399 -7.26 99.99 85.87
C PRO A 399 -5.94 100.83 85.68
N PRO A 400 -5.58 101.52 86.66
CA PRO A 400 -4.71 102.69 86.57
C PRO A 400 -3.25 102.41 86.32
#